data_fdff14589b1b3888a00bff9295b3cbc8
#
_entry.id   fdff14589b1b3888a00bff9295b3cbc8
#
_cell.length_a   1.000
_cell.length_b   1.000
_cell.length_c   1.000
_cell.angle_alpha   90.00
_cell.angle_beta   90.00
_cell.angle_gamma   90.00
#
_symmetry.space_group_name_H-M   'P 1'
#
loop_
_entity.id
_entity.type
_entity.pdbx_description
1 polymer ?
#
loop_
_entity_poly.entity_id
_entity_poly.type
_entity_poly.pdbx_seq_one_letter_code
_entity_poly.pdbx_strand_id
1 'polypeptide(L)'
;MVNKIMPADKTSTRKTLRQLRNDLSLTQRRTAETQALSLLNRWPAWHKARVIASYLPHQSEFDPRCLSQHMSSEGATIVYPRVTDDGLSFHCWRSGDPLETTIGGVNQPLAASPPVTLSQIDLFITPMLACGDNGIRLGYGGGYYDRIFSEARGFRLGVGFSLQRVDGWETEPHDERLWGFLSELRLELFSPKK
;
A
#
# COMPACT_ATOMS: atom_id res chain seq x y z
N MET A 1 -10.90 -18.32 -9.92
CA MET A 1 -10.36 -18.02 -11.27
C MET A 1 -9.82 -16.62 -11.23
N VAL A 2 -8.52 -16.43 -11.43
CA VAL A 2 -7.90 -15.09 -11.53
C VAL A 2 -8.34 -14.55 -12.89
N ASN A 3 -9.05 -13.43 -12.92
CA ASN A 3 -9.40 -12.75 -14.17
C ASN A 3 -8.09 -12.33 -14.86
N LYS A 4 -7.74 -13.02 -15.93
CA LYS A 4 -6.61 -12.67 -16.77
C LYS A 4 -6.99 -11.44 -17.60
N ILE A 5 -6.92 -10.26 -16.96
CA ILE A 5 -6.96 -9.01 -17.73
C ILE A 5 -5.60 -8.97 -18.43
N MET A 6 -5.59 -9.13 -19.75
CA MET A 6 -4.39 -8.93 -20.57
C MET A 6 -4.22 -7.43 -20.75
N PRO A 7 -3.33 -6.77 -19.98
CA PRO A 7 -3.13 -5.33 -20.14
C PRO A 7 -2.35 -5.07 -21.43
N ALA A 8 -2.88 -4.22 -22.29
CA ALA A 8 -2.18 -3.78 -23.50
C ALA A 8 -1.02 -2.81 -23.15
N ASP A 9 -1.18 -2.01 -22.11
CA ASP A 9 -0.18 -1.05 -21.62
C ASP A 9 -0.49 -0.63 -20.16
N LYS A 10 0.48 0.02 -19.48
CA LYS A 10 0.33 0.49 -18.10
C LYS A 10 -0.82 1.50 -17.93
N THR A 11 -1.13 2.30 -18.93
CA THR A 11 -2.15 3.37 -18.84
C THR A 11 -3.56 2.81 -18.92
N SER A 12 -3.84 1.94 -19.90
CA SER A 12 -5.14 1.28 -20.05
C SER A 12 -5.42 0.37 -18.84
N THR A 13 -4.40 -0.33 -18.34
CA THR A 13 -4.49 -1.15 -17.13
C THR A 13 -4.88 -0.32 -15.92
N ARG A 14 -4.24 0.84 -15.70
CA ARG A 14 -4.60 1.76 -14.60
C ARG A 14 -6.07 2.19 -14.67
N LYS A 15 -6.56 2.55 -15.87
CA LYS A 15 -7.95 2.98 -16.08
C LYS A 15 -8.93 1.86 -15.76
N THR A 16 -8.70 0.67 -16.29
CA THR A 16 -9.57 -0.51 -16.09
C THR A 16 -9.65 -0.90 -14.61
N LEU A 17 -8.50 -0.97 -13.91
CA LEU A 17 -8.46 -1.35 -12.50
C LEU A 17 -9.08 -0.30 -11.58
N ARG A 18 -8.96 1.00 -11.90
CA ARG A 18 -9.71 2.04 -11.18
C ARG A 18 -11.20 1.84 -11.32
N GLN A 19 -11.69 1.54 -12.53
CA GLN A 19 -13.11 1.30 -12.75
C GLN A 19 -13.59 0.07 -11.97
N LEU A 20 -12.94 -1.07 -12.10
CA LEU A 20 -13.29 -2.29 -11.36
C LEU A 20 -13.32 -2.08 -9.85
N ARG A 21 -12.37 -1.30 -9.32
CA ARG A 21 -12.32 -0.94 -7.92
C ARG A 21 -13.45 0.01 -7.50
N ASN A 22 -13.83 0.95 -8.38
CA ASN A 22 -14.96 1.85 -8.16
C ASN A 22 -16.29 1.11 -8.13
N ASP A 23 -16.43 0.03 -8.89
CA ASP A 23 -17.64 -0.78 -8.99
C ASP A 23 -17.89 -1.64 -7.72
N LEU A 24 -16.87 -1.80 -6.85
CA LEU A 24 -17.05 -2.44 -5.56
C LEU A 24 -17.95 -1.59 -4.64
N SER A 25 -19.01 -2.19 -4.12
CA SER A 25 -19.84 -1.56 -3.10
C SER A 25 -19.08 -1.33 -1.79
N LEU A 26 -19.54 -0.41 -0.95
CA LEU A 26 -18.96 -0.17 0.38
C LEU A 26 -18.94 -1.44 1.24
N THR A 27 -19.99 -2.26 1.16
CA THR A 27 -20.05 -3.53 1.90
C THR A 27 -18.98 -4.50 1.43
N GLN A 28 -18.79 -4.66 0.11
CA GLN A 28 -17.74 -5.52 -0.43
C GLN A 28 -16.35 -5.07 0.02
N ARG A 29 -16.08 -3.76 -0.04
CA ARG A 29 -14.78 -3.21 0.42
C ARG A 29 -14.53 -3.49 1.89
N ARG A 30 -15.49 -3.18 2.78
CA ARG A 30 -15.35 -3.41 4.23
C ARG A 30 -15.19 -4.89 4.57
N THR A 31 -15.93 -5.77 3.89
CA THR A 31 -15.78 -7.22 4.06
C THR A 31 -14.37 -7.66 3.68
N ALA A 32 -13.86 -7.19 2.53
CA ALA A 32 -12.51 -7.50 2.07
C ALA A 32 -11.43 -7.02 3.04
N GLU A 33 -11.56 -5.79 3.57
CA GLU A 33 -10.64 -5.22 4.55
C GLU A 33 -10.58 -6.04 5.84
N THR A 34 -11.75 -6.49 6.35
CA THR A 34 -11.82 -7.33 7.55
C THR A 34 -11.23 -8.72 7.31
N GLN A 35 -11.48 -9.33 6.15
CA GLN A 35 -10.91 -10.61 5.77
C GLN A 35 -9.38 -10.54 5.64
N ALA A 36 -8.87 -9.46 5.03
CA ALA A 36 -7.44 -9.22 4.90
C ALA A 36 -6.75 -9.10 6.27
N LEU A 37 -7.36 -8.40 7.24
CA LEU A 37 -6.84 -8.36 8.61
C LEU A 37 -6.77 -9.75 9.23
N SER A 38 -7.79 -10.58 9.06
CA SER A 38 -7.82 -11.95 9.58
C SER A 38 -6.71 -12.83 9.01
N LEU A 39 -6.35 -12.63 7.74
CA LEU A 39 -5.24 -13.31 7.09
C LEU A 39 -3.89 -12.82 7.62
N LEU A 40 -3.74 -11.50 7.75
CA LEU A 40 -2.50 -10.87 8.19
C LEU A 40 -2.13 -11.26 9.63
N ASN A 41 -3.13 -11.39 10.52
CA ASN A 41 -2.93 -11.80 11.91
C ASN A 41 -2.36 -13.22 12.06
N ARG A 42 -2.40 -14.03 10.99
CA ARG A 42 -1.76 -15.36 10.98
C ARG A 42 -0.29 -15.32 10.59
N TRP A 43 0.22 -14.15 10.20
CA TRP A 43 1.61 -14.00 9.76
C TRP A 43 2.49 -13.50 10.90
N PRO A 44 3.40 -14.35 11.46
CA PRO A 44 4.17 -13.98 12.66
C PRO A 44 5.08 -12.77 12.50
N ALA A 45 5.56 -12.48 11.28
CA ALA A 45 6.41 -11.32 11.04
C ALA A 45 5.65 -9.98 11.18
N TRP A 46 4.33 -9.99 10.97
CA TRP A 46 3.45 -8.84 11.18
C TRP A 46 3.55 -8.31 12.62
N HIS A 47 3.44 -9.20 13.60
CA HIS A 47 3.46 -8.84 15.03
C HIS A 47 4.83 -8.38 15.55
N LYS A 48 5.90 -8.51 14.75
CA LYS A 48 7.25 -8.05 15.10
C LYS A 48 7.52 -6.61 14.68
N ALA A 49 6.76 -6.07 13.74
CA ALA A 49 6.92 -4.70 13.27
C ALA A 49 6.56 -3.70 14.37
N ARG A 50 7.44 -2.73 14.62
CA ARG A 50 7.27 -1.69 15.63
C ARG A 50 6.95 -0.32 15.04
N VAL A 51 7.46 -0.05 13.86
CA VAL A 51 7.16 1.17 13.10
C VAL A 51 6.62 0.77 11.74
N ILE A 52 5.38 1.15 11.47
CA ILE A 52 4.65 0.77 10.26
C ILE A 52 4.27 2.02 9.48
N ALA A 53 4.77 2.13 8.26
CA ALA A 53 4.27 3.12 7.31
C ALA A 53 2.96 2.60 6.71
N SER A 54 1.90 3.37 6.88
CA SER A 54 0.58 3.13 6.27
C SER A 54 0.26 4.27 5.30
N TYR A 55 -0.97 4.34 4.81
CA TYR A 55 -1.44 5.45 3.99
C TYR A 55 -2.88 5.82 4.33
N LEU A 56 -3.27 7.04 4.03
CA LEU A 56 -4.66 7.49 4.08
C LEU A 56 -5.29 7.18 2.72
N PRO A 57 -6.37 6.37 2.67
CA PRO A 57 -6.93 5.93 1.41
C PRO A 57 -7.52 7.10 0.62
N HIS A 58 -7.27 7.10 -0.69
CA HIS A 58 -7.86 8.07 -1.61
C HIS A 58 -8.90 7.39 -2.51
N GLN A 59 -10.09 8.00 -2.62
CA GLN A 59 -11.20 7.48 -3.43
C GLN A 59 -11.58 6.02 -3.07
N SER A 60 -11.43 5.11 -4.04
CA SER A 60 -11.80 3.70 -3.91
C SER A 60 -10.65 2.80 -3.51
N GLU A 61 -9.54 3.33 -2.97
CA GLU A 61 -8.42 2.51 -2.49
C GLU A 61 -8.87 1.54 -1.40
N PHE A 62 -8.14 0.44 -1.28
CA PHE A 62 -8.25 -0.42 -0.11
C PHE A 62 -7.94 0.41 1.13
N ASP A 63 -8.80 0.36 2.13
CA ASP A 63 -8.62 1.14 3.36
C ASP A 63 -7.80 0.35 4.38
N PRO A 64 -6.53 0.74 4.63
CA PRO A 64 -5.67 0.01 5.55
C PRO A 64 -5.90 0.39 7.02
N ARG A 65 -6.90 1.23 7.34
CA ARG A 65 -7.09 1.73 8.70
C ARG A 65 -7.36 0.61 9.71
N CYS A 66 -8.10 -0.43 9.34
CA CYS A 66 -8.32 -1.58 10.24
C CYS A 66 -7.00 -2.30 10.57
N LEU A 67 -6.08 -2.43 9.61
CA LEU A 67 -4.75 -3.01 9.81
C LEU A 67 -3.91 -2.12 10.74
N SER A 68 -3.87 -0.82 10.44
CA SER A 68 -3.11 0.17 11.20
C SER A 68 -3.60 0.31 12.65
N GLN A 69 -4.91 0.34 12.86
CA GLN A 69 -5.53 0.43 14.19
C GLN A 69 -5.22 -0.83 15.03
N HIS A 70 -5.30 -2.01 14.42
CA HIS A 70 -4.96 -3.25 15.10
C HIS A 70 -3.50 -3.23 15.58
N MET A 71 -2.55 -2.89 14.71
CA MET A 71 -1.13 -2.82 15.11
C MET A 71 -0.85 -1.70 16.11
N SER A 72 -1.52 -0.57 16.00
CA SER A 72 -1.42 0.49 17.00
C SER A 72 -1.90 0.02 18.37
N SER A 73 -2.96 -0.80 18.45
CA SER A 73 -3.43 -1.39 19.71
C SER A 73 -2.45 -2.42 20.28
N GLU A 74 -1.59 -3.03 19.46
CA GLU A 74 -0.49 -3.91 19.87
C GLU A 74 0.82 -3.15 20.19
N GLY A 75 0.79 -1.80 20.16
CA GLY A 75 1.90 -0.95 20.55
C GLY A 75 2.82 -0.53 19.41
N ALA A 76 2.47 -0.78 18.16
CA ALA A 76 3.23 -0.26 17.02
C ALA A 76 2.97 1.23 16.79
N THR A 77 4.00 1.94 16.34
CA THR A 77 3.90 3.32 15.86
C THR A 77 3.48 3.32 14.39
N ILE A 78 2.38 4.00 14.07
CA ILE A 78 1.91 4.14 12.69
C ILE A 78 2.32 5.50 12.16
N VAL A 79 2.94 5.50 10.97
CA VAL A 79 3.36 6.72 10.28
C VAL A 79 2.74 6.78 8.88
N TYR A 80 2.54 8.00 8.38
CA TYR A 80 1.83 8.24 7.13
C TYR A 80 2.67 9.10 6.19
N PRO A 81 2.58 8.88 4.87
CA PRO A 81 3.35 9.64 3.90
C PRO A 81 2.84 11.08 3.79
N ARG A 82 3.79 11.97 3.57
CA ARG A 82 3.62 13.35 3.18
C ARG A 82 4.42 13.60 1.91
N VAL A 83 3.81 14.22 0.91
CA VAL A 83 4.48 14.62 -0.33
C VAL A 83 5.37 15.82 -0.05
N THR A 84 6.61 15.75 -0.51
CA THR A 84 7.62 16.81 -0.47
C THR A 84 8.19 17.03 -1.86
N ASP A 85 9.00 18.07 -2.04
CA ASP A 85 9.67 18.34 -3.31
C ASP A 85 10.60 17.19 -3.74
N ASP A 86 11.21 16.51 -2.76
CA ASP A 86 12.15 15.40 -2.98
C ASP A 86 11.48 14.02 -3.05
N GLY A 87 10.18 13.91 -2.76
CA GLY A 87 9.48 12.62 -2.80
C GLY A 87 8.45 12.44 -1.68
N LEU A 88 8.63 11.44 -0.80
CA LEU A 88 7.81 11.21 0.37
C LEU A 88 8.64 11.28 1.65
N SER A 89 8.15 11.99 2.65
CA SER A 89 8.55 11.86 4.05
C SER A 89 7.45 11.15 4.84
N PHE A 90 7.80 10.53 5.98
CA PHE A 90 6.84 9.82 6.82
C PHE A 90 6.71 10.52 8.16
N HIS A 91 5.48 10.72 8.61
CA HIS A 91 5.15 11.47 9.81
C HIS A 91 4.17 10.71 10.70
N CYS A 92 4.33 10.87 12.02
CA CYS A 92 3.33 10.40 12.97
C CYS A 92 2.03 11.17 12.77
N TRP A 93 0.92 10.44 12.76
CA TRP A 93 -0.42 11.01 12.76
C TRP A 93 -1.37 10.07 13.48
N ARG A 94 -2.30 10.59 14.25
CA ARG A 94 -3.34 9.84 14.96
C ARG A 94 -4.71 10.32 14.51
N SER A 95 -5.68 9.43 14.59
CA SER A 95 -7.07 9.80 14.27
C SER A 95 -7.52 10.99 15.13
N GLY A 96 -7.98 12.05 14.47
CA GLY A 96 -8.35 13.32 15.10
C GLY A 96 -7.30 14.42 14.97
N ASP A 97 -6.03 14.09 14.67
CA ASP A 97 -5.04 15.13 14.38
C ASP A 97 -5.39 15.84 13.05
N PRO A 98 -5.02 17.11 12.90
CA PRO A 98 -5.26 17.85 11.67
C PRO A 98 -4.50 17.24 10.48
N LEU A 99 -5.11 17.35 9.31
CA LEU A 99 -4.54 16.95 8.02
C LEU A 99 -4.53 18.16 7.09
N GLU A 100 -3.65 18.12 6.11
CA GLU A 100 -3.76 18.95 4.93
C GLU A 100 -4.07 18.09 3.70
N THR A 101 -4.65 18.72 2.69
CA THR A 101 -5.01 18.04 1.44
C THR A 101 -4.12 18.56 0.31
N THR A 102 -3.48 17.65 -0.40
CA THR A 102 -2.67 17.98 -1.59
C THR A 102 -3.54 18.49 -2.74
N ILE A 103 -2.94 19.13 -3.75
CA ILE A 103 -3.62 19.53 -4.99
C ILE A 103 -4.33 18.33 -5.66
N GLY A 104 -3.79 17.10 -5.51
CA GLY A 104 -4.39 15.87 -6.00
C GLY A 104 -5.54 15.31 -5.14
N GLY A 105 -5.96 16.00 -4.08
CA GLY A 105 -7.05 15.58 -3.19
C GLY A 105 -6.66 14.48 -2.18
N VAL A 106 -5.37 14.20 -2.02
CA VAL A 106 -4.86 13.21 -1.05
C VAL A 106 -4.63 13.89 0.29
N ASN A 107 -5.18 13.33 1.35
CA ASN A 107 -4.94 13.79 2.72
C ASN A 107 -3.58 13.30 3.21
N GLN A 108 -2.88 14.16 3.94
CA GLN A 108 -1.56 13.87 4.49
C GLN A 108 -1.35 14.58 5.84
N PRO A 109 -0.45 14.08 6.72
CA PRO A 109 -0.06 14.78 7.95
C PRO A 109 0.48 16.19 7.68
N LEU A 110 0.36 17.09 8.65
CA LEU A 110 0.98 18.40 8.57
C LEU A 110 2.51 18.30 8.54
N ALA A 111 3.18 19.29 7.95
CA ALA A 111 4.64 19.36 7.95
C ALA A 111 5.25 19.41 9.36
N ALA A 112 4.52 19.96 10.32
CA ALA A 112 4.92 20.03 11.72
C ALA A 112 4.73 18.72 12.49
N SER A 113 4.05 17.72 11.94
CA SER A 113 3.91 16.40 12.57
C SER A 113 5.29 15.73 12.72
N PRO A 114 5.54 15.00 13.82
CA PRO A 114 6.85 14.40 14.07
C PRO A 114 7.28 13.47 12.92
N PRO A 115 8.46 13.71 12.30
CA PRO A 115 8.97 12.89 11.21
C PRO A 115 9.58 11.59 11.72
N VAL A 116 9.59 10.57 10.86
CA VAL A 116 10.27 9.28 11.07
C VAL A 116 11.11 8.96 9.84
N THR A 117 12.36 8.54 10.05
CA THR A 117 13.27 8.22 8.95
C THR A 117 12.96 6.86 8.31
N LEU A 118 13.28 6.68 7.03
CA LEU A 118 13.05 5.43 6.31
C LEU A 118 13.70 4.21 6.99
N SER A 119 14.86 4.41 7.61
CA SER A 119 15.61 3.35 8.31
C SER A 119 14.94 2.84 9.59
N GLN A 120 13.99 3.60 10.15
CA GLN A 120 13.25 3.22 11.36
C GLN A 120 11.97 2.43 11.02
N ILE A 121 11.56 2.40 9.75
CA ILE A 121 10.31 1.75 9.32
C ILE A 121 10.56 0.27 9.06
N ASP A 122 9.88 -0.59 9.83
CA ASP A 122 9.99 -2.04 9.71
C ASP A 122 9.12 -2.61 8.58
N LEU A 123 7.96 -1.97 8.32
CA LEU A 123 6.99 -2.45 7.35
C LEU A 123 6.29 -1.27 6.65
N PHE A 124 6.16 -1.38 5.34
CA PHE A 124 5.42 -0.44 4.49
C PHE A 124 4.14 -1.11 4.00
N ILE A 125 2.98 -0.65 4.45
CA ILE A 125 1.69 -0.93 3.82
C ILE A 125 1.57 0.01 2.63
N THR A 126 1.55 -0.55 1.43
CA THR A 126 1.77 0.21 0.19
C THR A 126 0.51 0.22 -0.68
N PRO A 127 0.00 1.40 -1.07
CA PRO A 127 -1.11 1.51 -2.01
C PRO A 127 -0.65 1.15 -3.43
N MET A 128 -1.59 0.63 -4.23
CA MET A 128 -1.32 0.27 -5.62
C MET A 128 -2.59 0.15 -6.45
N LEU A 129 -2.44 0.15 -7.76
CA LEU A 129 -3.51 -0.21 -8.69
C LEU A 129 -3.48 -1.70 -9.03
N ALA A 130 -2.29 -2.29 -9.15
CA ALA A 130 -2.14 -3.72 -9.37
C ALA A 130 -0.87 -4.28 -8.74
N CYS A 131 -0.92 -5.59 -8.44
CA CYS A 131 0.23 -6.41 -8.13
C CYS A 131 0.34 -7.53 -9.16
N GLY A 132 1.44 -7.57 -9.87
CA GLY A 132 1.78 -8.61 -10.84
C GLY A 132 2.65 -9.70 -10.26
N ASP A 133 3.12 -10.59 -11.13
CA ASP A 133 4.01 -11.67 -10.77
C ASP A 133 5.27 -11.16 -10.06
N ASN A 134 5.75 -11.96 -9.11
CA ASN A 134 6.97 -11.66 -8.35
C ASN A 134 6.95 -10.29 -7.64
N GLY A 135 5.77 -9.77 -7.27
CA GLY A 135 5.64 -8.54 -6.53
C GLY A 135 5.81 -7.26 -7.34
N ILE A 136 5.73 -7.34 -8.67
CA ILE A 136 5.75 -6.16 -9.52
C ILE A 136 4.53 -5.29 -9.19
N ARG A 137 4.76 -4.00 -8.92
CA ARG A 137 3.71 -3.06 -8.53
C ARG A 137 3.37 -2.09 -9.64
N LEU A 138 2.09 -1.96 -9.98
CA LEU A 138 1.58 -0.87 -10.79
C LEU A 138 1.01 0.23 -9.87
N GLY A 139 1.75 1.30 -9.72
CA GLY A 139 1.33 2.49 -8.98
C GLY A 139 0.57 3.50 -9.85
N TYR A 140 0.34 4.67 -9.30
CA TYR A 140 -0.43 5.76 -9.95
C TYR A 140 0.38 6.57 -10.97
N GLY A 141 1.70 6.32 -11.09
CA GLY A 141 2.57 6.95 -12.08
C GLY A 141 3.51 8.04 -11.53
N GLY A 142 3.43 8.39 -10.25
CA GLY A 142 4.32 9.40 -9.65
C GLY A 142 5.70 8.89 -9.21
N GLY A 143 5.95 7.57 -9.24
CA GLY A 143 7.23 6.97 -8.85
C GLY A 143 7.65 7.16 -7.39
N TYR A 144 6.75 7.65 -6.54
CA TYR A 144 7.07 7.97 -5.13
C TYR A 144 7.60 6.77 -4.35
N TYR A 145 6.92 5.64 -4.42
CA TYR A 145 7.32 4.44 -3.69
C TYR A 145 8.55 3.77 -4.29
N ASP A 146 8.77 3.88 -5.60
CA ASP A 146 9.96 3.32 -6.24
C ASP A 146 11.22 4.05 -5.75
N ARG A 147 11.15 5.38 -5.61
CA ARG A 147 12.24 6.19 -5.03
C ARG A 147 12.55 5.81 -3.59
N ILE A 148 11.54 5.69 -2.70
CA ILE A 148 11.82 5.33 -1.31
C ILE A 148 12.26 3.88 -1.15
N PHE A 149 11.79 2.97 -1.97
CA PHE A 149 12.13 1.56 -1.89
C PHE A 149 13.56 1.25 -2.36
N SER A 150 14.18 2.11 -3.15
CA SER A 150 15.61 1.99 -3.44
C SER A 150 16.49 2.13 -2.19
N GLU A 151 16.01 2.84 -1.15
CA GLU A 151 16.76 3.12 0.09
C GLU A 151 16.19 2.39 1.31
N ALA A 152 14.87 2.15 1.34
CA ALA A 152 14.18 1.57 2.48
C ALA A 152 14.48 0.08 2.64
N ARG A 153 14.67 -0.35 3.90
CA ARG A 153 14.97 -1.75 4.26
C ARG A 153 13.77 -2.50 4.83
N GLY A 154 12.71 -1.80 5.21
CA GLY A 154 11.50 -2.39 5.77
C GLY A 154 10.75 -3.29 4.79
N PHE A 155 9.96 -4.21 5.31
CA PHE A 155 9.16 -5.12 4.50
C PHE A 155 8.12 -4.36 3.66
N ARG A 156 8.01 -4.68 2.38
CA ARG A 156 7.15 -3.99 1.41
C ARG A 156 5.91 -4.82 1.13
N LEU A 157 4.82 -4.52 1.85
CA LEU A 157 3.54 -5.20 1.72
C LEU A 157 2.57 -4.36 0.89
N GLY A 158 2.24 -4.80 -0.30
CA GLY A 158 1.14 -4.23 -1.07
C GLY A 158 -0.20 -4.69 -0.49
N VAL A 159 -1.15 -3.79 -0.35
CA VAL A 159 -2.51 -4.15 0.04
C VAL A 159 -3.51 -3.70 -1.02
N GLY A 160 -4.51 -4.55 -1.29
CA GLY A 160 -5.50 -4.28 -2.31
C GLY A 160 -6.58 -5.36 -2.34
N PHE A 161 -7.57 -5.16 -3.19
CA PHE A 161 -8.59 -6.17 -3.45
C PHE A 161 -8.02 -7.26 -4.37
N SER A 162 -8.53 -8.48 -4.28
CA SER A 162 -8.06 -9.62 -5.09
C SER A 162 -8.11 -9.35 -6.60
N LEU A 163 -9.06 -8.53 -7.06
CA LEU A 163 -9.16 -8.09 -8.45
C LEU A 163 -7.94 -7.28 -8.94
N GLN A 164 -7.12 -6.76 -8.02
CA GLN A 164 -5.89 -6.03 -8.32
C GLN A 164 -4.68 -6.97 -8.50
N ARG A 165 -4.85 -8.29 -8.29
CA ARG A 165 -3.83 -9.30 -8.62
C ARG A 165 -3.93 -9.63 -10.11
N VAL A 166 -3.08 -9.02 -10.90
CA VAL A 166 -3.11 -9.06 -12.38
C VAL A 166 -1.70 -9.31 -12.89
N ASP A 167 -1.57 -10.18 -13.88
CA ASP A 167 -0.29 -10.52 -14.49
C ASP A 167 -0.17 -9.90 -15.89
N GLY A 168 1.06 -9.68 -16.36
CA GLY A 168 1.33 -9.51 -17.79
C GLY A 168 1.68 -8.11 -18.29
N TRP A 169 2.17 -7.18 -17.43
CA TRP A 169 2.81 -5.96 -17.94
C TRP A 169 4.33 -6.01 -17.82
N GLU A 170 4.99 -5.26 -18.69
CA GLU A 170 6.45 -5.13 -18.70
C GLU A 170 6.93 -4.29 -17.52
N THR A 171 8.05 -4.72 -16.91
CA THR A 171 8.76 -3.98 -15.88
C THR A 171 9.79 -3.05 -16.47
N GLU A 172 10.00 -1.94 -15.81
CA GLU A 172 11.12 -1.04 -16.07
C GLU A 172 12.27 -1.31 -15.09
N PRO A 173 13.53 -0.99 -15.44
CA PRO A 173 14.69 -1.29 -14.58
C PRO A 173 14.63 -0.66 -13.18
N HIS A 174 13.89 0.43 -13.02
CA HIS A 174 13.72 1.17 -11.77
C HIS A 174 12.46 0.78 -10.99
N ASP A 175 11.62 -0.15 -11.50
CA ASP A 175 10.44 -0.62 -10.79
C ASP A 175 10.86 -1.47 -9.58
N GLU A 176 10.60 -0.96 -8.38
CA GLU A 176 10.85 -1.65 -7.13
C GLU A 176 9.71 -2.62 -6.80
N ARG A 177 10.08 -3.80 -6.27
CA ARG A 177 9.15 -4.89 -6.03
C ARG A 177 8.61 -4.86 -4.61
N LEU A 178 7.37 -5.30 -4.47
CA LEU A 178 6.81 -5.72 -3.20
C LEU A 178 7.41 -7.06 -2.78
N TRP A 179 7.46 -7.29 -1.47
CA TRP A 179 7.87 -8.57 -0.88
C TRP A 179 6.67 -9.39 -0.41
N GLY A 180 5.48 -8.78 -0.42
CA GLY A 180 4.22 -9.45 -0.20
C GLY A 180 3.05 -8.69 -0.80
N PHE A 181 1.95 -9.40 -1.05
CA PHE A 181 0.66 -8.85 -1.44
C PHE A 181 -0.44 -9.45 -0.58
N LEU A 182 -1.23 -8.59 0.04
CA LEU A 182 -2.38 -8.96 0.86
C LEU A 182 -3.67 -8.54 0.18
N SER A 183 -4.59 -9.48 0.06
CA SER A 183 -5.97 -9.25 -0.33
C SER A 183 -6.92 -9.97 0.63
N GLU A 184 -8.22 -9.87 0.40
CA GLU A 184 -9.25 -10.61 1.13
C GLU A 184 -9.15 -12.13 0.95
N LEU A 185 -8.50 -12.60 -0.12
CA LEU A 185 -8.41 -14.01 -0.42
C LEU A 185 -7.14 -14.66 0.16
N ARG A 186 -6.02 -13.93 0.19
CA ARG A 186 -4.73 -14.51 0.60
C ARG A 186 -3.67 -13.45 0.91
N LEU A 187 -2.70 -13.86 1.72
CA LEU A 187 -1.39 -13.24 1.81
C LEU A 187 -0.42 -14.05 0.91
N GLU A 188 0.15 -13.39 -0.08
CA GLU A 188 1.15 -13.94 -1.01
C GLU A 188 2.50 -13.31 -0.67
N LEU A 189 3.54 -14.11 -0.41
CA LEU A 189 4.89 -13.63 -0.12
C LEU A 189 5.77 -13.90 -1.34
N PHE A 190 6.56 -12.90 -1.72
CA PHE A 190 7.48 -13.00 -2.85
C PHE A 190 8.92 -13.12 -2.33
N SER A 191 9.70 -13.98 -2.94
CA SER A 191 11.12 -14.07 -2.63
C SER A 191 11.83 -12.79 -3.11
N PRO A 192 12.61 -12.11 -2.25
CA PRO A 192 13.47 -11.04 -2.73
C PRO A 192 14.39 -11.59 -3.82
N LYS A 193 14.57 -10.85 -4.92
CA LYS A 193 15.66 -11.21 -5.85
C LYS A 193 16.98 -11.12 -5.10
N LYS A 194 17.76 -12.21 -5.17
CA LYS A 194 19.16 -12.22 -4.75
C LYS A 194 19.98 -11.24 -5.59
#